data_292142e732a4d7eeb526e012465fd9d7
#
_entry.id   292142e732a4d7eeb526e012465fd9d7
#
_cell.length_a   1.000
_cell.length_b   1.000
_cell.length_c   1.000
_cell.angle_alpha   90.00
_cell.angle_beta   90.00
_cell.angle_gamma   90.00
#
_symmetry.space_group_name_H-M   'P 1'
#
loop_
_entity.id
_entity.type
_entity.pdbx_description
1 polymer ?
#
loop_
_entity_poly.entity_id
_entity_poly.type
_entity_poly.pdbx_seq_one_letter_code
_entity_poly.pdbx_strand_id
1 'polypeptide(L)'
;MEKFVRSILLKTLGLEGYLAVVSDAYLRVTNAGFLKAKYPELFFLKKIIEPNFVCIDIGANVGYYSTNLSRLCGANGKVYAIEPVPLFANVFKRNAHKFALNNITLYQTALGAENKNIEMGTPVIDGVFRHGLTHVLDNDENNSQLATFEAEMKIPDELFANISKLDFIKCDVEGYEVHLFPHLLNTIKKFKPIIQIEISSTPNRNEIYNLLAPLGYHAFGLKNDDLIALTQTDVINYTLGDLYFKTI
;
A
#
# COMPACT_ATOMS: atom_id res chain seq x y z
N MET A 1 -4.34 -9.19 -28.27
CA MET A 1 -4.58 -10.45 -27.51
C MET A 1 -4.95 -10.17 -26.07
N GLU A 2 -4.18 -9.38 -25.29
CA GLU A 2 -4.50 -9.04 -23.89
C GLU A 2 -5.89 -8.42 -23.68
N LYS A 3 -6.27 -7.40 -24.47
CA LYS A 3 -7.60 -6.75 -24.35
C LYS A 3 -8.76 -7.72 -24.57
N PHE A 4 -8.60 -8.67 -25.49
CA PHE A 4 -9.61 -9.68 -25.80
C PHE A 4 -9.77 -10.71 -24.67
N VAL A 5 -8.65 -11.25 -24.14
CA VAL A 5 -8.66 -12.19 -23.01
C VAL A 5 -9.26 -11.52 -21.76
N ARG A 6 -8.87 -10.26 -21.47
CA ARG A 6 -9.44 -9.46 -20.39
C ARG A 6 -10.96 -9.31 -20.52
N SER A 7 -11.43 -8.95 -21.73
CA SER A 7 -12.88 -8.78 -21.98
C SER A 7 -13.66 -10.07 -21.73
N ILE A 8 -13.13 -11.22 -22.15
CA ILE A 8 -13.76 -12.51 -21.89
C ILE A 8 -13.81 -12.79 -20.37
N LEU A 9 -12.68 -12.65 -19.68
CA LEU A 9 -12.63 -12.91 -18.24
C LEU A 9 -13.57 -12.00 -17.46
N LEU A 10 -13.63 -10.71 -17.79
CA LEU A 10 -14.56 -9.77 -17.16
C LEU A 10 -16.03 -10.13 -17.40
N LYS A 11 -16.37 -10.54 -18.63
CA LYS A 11 -17.75 -10.94 -18.97
C LYS A 11 -18.20 -12.25 -18.31
N THR A 12 -17.25 -13.20 -18.13
CA THR A 12 -17.56 -14.53 -17.60
C THR A 12 -17.47 -14.63 -16.08
N LEU A 13 -16.48 -13.94 -15.49
CA LEU A 13 -16.17 -14.03 -14.05
C LEU A 13 -16.57 -12.80 -13.25
N GLY A 14 -16.99 -11.73 -13.92
CA GLY A 14 -17.16 -10.42 -13.31
C GLY A 14 -15.84 -9.81 -12.86
N LEU A 15 -15.89 -8.62 -12.26
CA LEU A 15 -14.67 -7.90 -11.85
C LEU A 15 -13.90 -8.61 -10.73
N GLU A 16 -14.58 -9.10 -9.70
CA GLU A 16 -13.97 -9.80 -8.59
C GLU A 16 -13.25 -11.08 -9.04
N GLY A 17 -13.93 -11.91 -9.86
CA GLY A 17 -13.34 -13.12 -10.41
C GLY A 17 -12.15 -12.85 -11.32
N TYR A 18 -12.23 -11.80 -12.15
CA TYR A 18 -11.13 -11.36 -12.98
C TYR A 18 -9.91 -10.96 -12.14
N LEU A 19 -10.10 -10.10 -11.13
CA LEU A 19 -9.03 -9.66 -10.22
C LEU A 19 -8.41 -10.85 -9.47
N ALA A 20 -9.24 -11.80 -9.03
CA ALA A 20 -8.76 -13.00 -8.35
C ALA A 20 -7.86 -13.87 -9.25
N VAL A 21 -8.21 -14.04 -10.54
CA VAL A 21 -7.38 -14.81 -11.49
C VAL A 21 -6.08 -14.08 -11.80
N VAL A 22 -6.16 -12.78 -12.07
CA VAL A 22 -4.97 -11.98 -12.43
C VAL A 22 -4.01 -11.86 -11.25
N SER A 23 -4.52 -11.59 -10.05
CA SER A 23 -3.69 -11.49 -8.85
C SER A 23 -3.07 -12.83 -8.46
N ASP A 24 -3.78 -13.95 -8.60
CA ASP A 24 -3.24 -15.30 -8.38
C ASP A 24 -2.05 -15.57 -9.34
N ALA A 25 -2.23 -15.29 -10.61
CA ALA A 25 -1.16 -15.47 -11.61
C ALA A 25 0.05 -14.57 -11.28
N TYR A 26 -0.19 -13.30 -10.94
CA TYR A 26 0.85 -12.35 -10.56
C TYR A 26 1.63 -12.84 -9.32
N LEU A 27 0.95 -13.24 -8.25
CA LEU A 27 1.58 -13.74 -7.04
C LEU A 27 2.39 -15.03 -7.28
N ARG A 28 1.93 -15.93 -8.13
CA ARG A 28 2.71 -17.11 -8.51
C ARG A 28 4.00 -16.74 -9.21
N VAL A 29 3.92 -15.84 -10.18
CA VAL A 29 5.06 -15.42 -11.02
C VAL A 29 6.09 -14.65 -10.18
N THR A 30 5.65 -13.70 -9.35
CA THR A 30 6.55 -12.94 -8.46
C THR A 30 7.16 -13.82 -7.37
N ASN A 31 6.38 -14.75 -6.80
CA ASN A 31 6.88 -15.71 -5.81
C ASN A 31 7.92 -16.68 -6.38
N ALA A 32 7.83 -16.99 -7.67
CA ALA A 32 8.83 -17.76 -8.38
C ALA A 32 10.10 -16.96 -8.74
N GLY A 33 10.15 -15.66 -8.38
CA GLY A 33 11.32 -14.80 -8.59
C GLY A 33 11.33 -14.05 -9.92
N PHE A 34 10.27 -14.16 -10.72
CA PHE A 34 10.17 -13.43 -11.99
C PHE A 34 9.67 -11.99 -11.77
N LEU A 35 9.83 -11.14 -12.79
CA LEU A 35 9.40 -9.74 -12.83
C LEU A 35 10.17 -8.81 -11.89
N LYS A 36 11.37 -9.17 -11.41
CA LYS A 36 12.18 -8.33 -10.51
C LYS A 36 12.46 -6.94 -11.11
N ALA A 37 12.78 -6.86 -12.39
CA ALA A 37 13.06 -5.60 -13.08
C ALA A 37 11.82 -4.69 -13.19
N LYS A 38 10.61 -5.26 -13.12
CA LYS A 38 9.34 -4.50 -13.20
C LYS A 38 8.86 -4.03 -11.83
N TYR A 39 9.18 -4.77 -10.77
CA TYR A 39 8.72 -4.51 -9.41
C TYR A 39 9.89 -4.55 -8.42
N PRO A 40 10.92 -3.71 -8.61
CA PRO A 40 12.14 -3.75 -7.81
C PRO A 40 11.85 -3.56 -6.32
N GLU A 41 10.90 -2.67 -5.95
CA GLU A 41 10.50 -2.36 -4.57
C GLU A 41 9.95 -3.60 -3.84
N LEU A 42 9.10 -4.39 -4.52
CA LEU A 42 8.54 -5.64 -3.96
C LEU A 42 9.64 -6.67 -3.66
N PHE A 43 10.62 -6.78 -4.57
CA PHE A 43 11.73 -7.72 -4.38
C PHE A 43 12.77 -7.22 -3.38
N PHE A 44 12.89 -5.90 -3.20
CA PHE A 44 13.77 -5.29 -2.22
C PHE A 44 13.32 -5.55 -0.78
N LEU A 45 12.04 -5.83 -0.53
CA LEU A 45 11.54 -6.22 0.80
C LEU A 45 12.40 -7.31 1.46
N LYS A 46 12.94 -8.25 0.69
CA LYS A 46 13.82 -9.33 1.21
C LYS A 46 15.09 -8.83 1.87
N LYS A 47 15.51 -7.57 1.60
CA LYS A 47 16.70 -6.96 2.20
C LYS A 47 16.40 -6.15 3.46
N ILE A 48 15.15 -5.75 3.66
CA ILE A 48 14.76 -4.86 4.76
C ILE A 48 13.81 -5.49 5.76
N ILE A 49 13.07 -6.54 5.37
CA ILE A 49 12.15 -7.24 6.28
C ILE A 49 12.86 -8.40 6.93
N GLU A 50 12.88 -8.40 8.25
CA GLU A 50 13.50 -9.44 9.06
C GLU A 50 12.43 -10.36 9.69
N PRO A 51 12.80 -11.60 10.07
CA PRO A 51 11.92 -12.48 10.85
C PRO A 51 11.41 -11.79 12.12
N ASN A 52 10.14 -12.05 12.45
CA ASN A 52 9.43 -11.48 13.61
C ASN A 52 9.13 -9.98 13.51
N PHE A 53 9.30 -9.35 12.34
CA PHE A 53 8.83 -7.98 12.12
C PHE A 53 7.32 -7.89 12.24
N VAL A 54 6.87 -6.75 12.77
CA VAL A 54 5.48 -6.29 12.73
C VAL A 54 5.38 -5.22 11.66
N CYS A 55 4.54 -5.45 10.66
CA CYS A 55 4.40 -4.60 9.49
C CYS A 55 2.99 -4.04 9.39
N ILE A 56 2.86 -2.83 8.87
CA ILE A 56 1.59 -2.24 8.41
C ILE A 56 1.68 -2.06 6.90
N ASP A 57 0.62 -2.47 6.18
CA ASP A 57 0.46 -2.30 4.73
C ASP A 57 -0.81 -1.47 4.47
N ILE A 58 -0.65 -0.18 4.19
CA ILE A 58 -1.72 0.80 4.01
C ILE A 58 -1.97 0.97 2.51
N GLY A 59 -3.21 0.71 2.07
CA GLY A 59 -3.55 0.57 0.66
C GLY A 59 -3.21 -0.84 0.15
N ALA A 60 -3.53 -1.86 0.95
CA ALA A 60 -3.11 -3.24 0.68
C ALA A 60 -3.71 -3.84 -0.61
N ASN A 61 -4.74 -3.23 -1.17
CA ASN A 61 -5.39 -3.62 -2.41
C ASN A 61 -5.70 -5.13 -2.42
N VAL A 62 -5.29 -5.88 -3.44
CA VAL A 62 -5.49 -7.34 -3.52
C VAL A 62 -4.41 -8.16 -2.79
N GLY A 63 -3.53 -7.52 -2.02
CA GLY A 63 -2.60 -8.17 -1.09
C GLY A 63 -1.22 -8.53 -1.63
N TYR A 64 -0.74 -7.84 -2.65
CA TYR A 64 0.58 -8.10 -3.23
C TYR A 64 1.72 -7.89 -2.23
N TYR A 65 1.75 -6.75 -1.54
CA TYR A 65 2.72 -6.47 -0.49
C TYR A 65 2.45 -7.30 0.75
N SER A 66 1.23 -7.31 1.26
CA SER A 66 0.86 -8.03 2.48
C SER A 66 1.25 -9.51 2.47
N THR A 67 1.03 -10.22 1.35
CA THR A 67 1.39 -11.66 1.24
C THR A 67 2.90 -11.88 1.24
N ASN A 68 3.68 -10.96 0.66
CA ASN A 68 5.14 -11.01 0.71
C ASN A 68 5.67 -10.67 2.10
N LEU A 69 5.18 -9.60 2.74
CA LEU A 69 5.51 -9.22 4.12
C LEU A 69 5.22 -10.37 5.09
N SER A 70 4.05 -11.01 4.97
CA SER A 70 3.65 -12.15 5.78
C SER A 70 4.68 -13.27 5.77
N ARG A 71 5.20 -13.62 4.59
CA ARG A 71 6.19 -14.69 4.44
C ARG A 71 7.59 -14.28 4.91
N LEU A 72 7.97 -13.03 4.67
CA LEU A 72 9.29 -12.51 5.04
C LEU A 72 9.42 -12.36 6.55
N CYS A 73 8.41 -11.80 7.22
CA CYS A 73 8.44 -11.68 8.69
C CYS A 73 8.22 -13.02 9.41
N GLY A 74 7.78 -14.08 8.71
CA GLY A 74 7.64 -15.43 9.25
C GLY A 74 6.44 -15.60 10.19
N ALA A 75 6.25 -16.81 10.70
CA ALA A 75 5.07 -17.19 11.49
C ALA A 75 4.91 -16.40 12.81
N ASN A 76 6.00 -15.92 13.41
CA ASN A 76 5.99 -15.12 14.62
C ASN A 76 5.92 -13.61 14.35
N GLY A 77 6.04 -13.19 13.09
CA GLY A 77 5.80 -11.81 12.67
C GLY A 77 4.31 -11.53 12.49
N LYS A 78 3.98 -10.26 12.24
CA LYS A 78 2.59 -9.83 12.10
C LYS A 78 2.46 -8.82 10.96
N VAL A 79 1.39 -8.92 10.19
CA VAL A 79 1.02 -7.91 9.18
C VAL A 79 -0.37 -7.38 9.50
N TYR A 80 -0.49 -6.06 9.59
CA TYR A 80 -1.75 -5.34 9.63
C TYR A 80 -1.98 -4.74 8.26
N ALA A 81 -2.94 -5.26 7.52
CA ALA A 81 -3.29 -4.80 6.18
C ALA A 81 -4.53 -3.91 6.23
N ILE A 82 -4.50 -2.80 5.52
CA ILE A 82 -5.59 -1.84 5.46
C ILE A 82 -6.05 -1.72 4.01
N GLU A 83 -7.32 -2.10 3.76
CA GLU A 83 -7.93 -2.00 2.44
C GLU A 83 -9.42 -1.67 2.59
N PRO A 84 -9.84 -0.45 2.23
CA PRO A 84 -11.21 0.01 2.44
C PRO A 84 -12.24 -0.61 1.49
N VAL A 85 -11.87 -0.90 0.24
CA VAL A 85 -12.84 -1.30 -0.79
C VAL A 85 -13.25 -2.76 -0.62
N PRO A 86 -14.55 -3.06 -0.41
CA PRO A 86 -15.02 -4.41 -0.14
C PRO A 86 -14.63 -5.43 -1.21
N LEU A 87 -14.67 -5.03 -2.47
CA LEU A 87 -14.31 -5.87 -3.60
C LEU A 87 -12.84 -6.29 -3.55
N PHE A 88 -11.94 -5.35 -3.27
CA PHE A 88 -10.50 -5.65 -3.17
C PHE A 88 -10.20 -6.46 -1.91
N ALA A 89 -10.84 -6.14 -0.80
CA ALA A 89 -10.74 -6.89 0.45
C ALA A 89 -11.15 -8.37 0.30
N ASN A 90 -12.17 -8.67 -0.52
CA ASN A 90 -12.57 -10.04 -0.82
C ASN A 90 -11.49 -10.80 -1.60
N VAL A 91 -10.93 -10.18 -2.64
CA VAL A 91 -9.83 -10.77 -3.41
C VAL A 91 -8.58 -10.91 -2.54
N PHE A 92 -8.29 -9.91 -1.70
CA PHE A 92 -7.21 -9.96 -0.71
C PHE A 92 -7.32 -11.20 0.20
N LYS A 93 -8.50 -11.44 0.80
CA LYS A 93 -8.72 -12.60 1.68
C LYS A 93 -8.40 -13.93 0.98
N ARG A 94 -8.80 -14.07 -0.29
CA ARG A 94 -8.47 -15.25 -1.13
C ARG A 94 -6.96 -15.39 -1.35
N ASN A 95 -6.29 -14.29 -1.69
CA ASN A 95 -4.85 -14.28 -1.90
C ASN A 95 -4.09 -14.55 -0.62
N ALA A 96 -4.48 -13.93 0.50
CA ALA A 96 -3.88 -14.15 1.80
C ALA A 96 -4.01 -15.61 2.25
N HIS A 97 -5.19 -16.22 2.11
CA HIS A 97 -5.41 -17.64 2.42
C HIS A 97 -4.47 -18.56 1.63
N LYS A 98 -4.16 -18.21 0.39
CA LYS A 98 -3.38 -19.06 -0.53
C LYS A 98 -1.87 -18.84 -0.47
N PHE A 99 -1.43 -17.61 -0.25
CA PHE A 99 -0.04 -17.18 -0.43
C PHE A 99 0.64 -16.65 0.83
N ALA A 100 -0.11 -16.38 1.90
CA ALA A 100 0.42 -15.87 3.15
C ALA A 100 0.46 -16.95 4.24
N LEU A 101 1.15 -16.63 5.32
CA LEU A 101 1.03 -17.34 6.60
C LEU A 101 -0.19 -16.81 7.36
N ASN A 102 -0.67 -17.54 8.40
CA ASN A 102 -1.82 -17.11 9.20
C ASN A 102 -1.45 -15.98 10.20
N ASN A 103 -0.74 -14.95 9.72
CA ASN A 103 -0.22 -13.84 10.52
C ASN A 103 -0.66 -12.46 9.99
N ILE A 104 -1.64 -12.41 9.08
CA ILE A 104 -2.23 -11.15 8.60
C ILE A 104 -3.54 -10.86 9.33
N THR A 105 -3.73 -9.60 9.73
CA THR A 105 -5.03 -9.04 10.12
C THR A 105 -5.42 -7.99 9.09
N LEU A 106 -6.55 -8.20 8.41
CA LEU A 106 -7.10 -7.22 7.47
C LEU A 106 -8.12 -6.33 8.17
N TYR A 107 -7.89 -5.03 8.12
CA TYR A 107 -8.86 -3.99 8.47
C TYR A 107 -9.50 -3.46 7.17
N GLN A 108 -10.78 -3.67 7.02
CA GLN A 108 -11.55 -3.17 5.87
C GLN A 108 -12.01 -1.74 6.17
N THR A 109 -11.06 -0.82 6.16
CA THR A 109 -11.24 0.59 6.49
C THR A 109 -10.24 1.46 5.73
N ALA A 110 -10.54 2.72 5.50
CA ALA A 110 -9.56 3.74 5.14
C ALA A 110 -8.91 4.32 6.40
N LEU A 111 -7.79 5.02 6.23
CA LEU A 111 -7.14 5.76 7.31
C LEU A 111 -7.11 7.24 6.98
N GLY A 112 -7.34 8.10 7.98
CA GLY A 112 -7.32 9.55 7.81
C GLY A 112 -7.53 10.32 9.11
N ALA A 113 -8.02 11.56 8.99
CA ALA A 113 -8.09 12.51 10.09
C ALA A 113 -9.23 12.24 11.08
N GLU A 114 -10.26 11.51 10.68
CA GLU A 114 -11.51 11.39 11.42
C GLU A 114 -12.10 9.98 11.32
N ASN A 115 -12.86 9.58 12.34
CA ASN A 115 -13.70 8.38 12.25
C ASN A 115 -15.02 8.76 11.57
N LYS A 116 -15.18 8.45 10.29
CA LYS A 116 -16.37 8.79 9.50
C LYS A 116 -16.59 7.83 8.33
N ASN A 117 -17.78 7.85 7.75
CA ASN A 117 -18.01 7.23 6.45
C ASN A 117 -17.52 8.16 5.33
N ILE A 118 -16.92 7.59 4.32
CA ILE A 118 -16.38 8.27 3.14
C ILE A 118 -16.84 7.56 1.88
N GLU A 119 -16.75 8.26 0.76
CA GLU A 119 -16.89 7.68 -0.57
C GLU A 119 -15.50 7.60 -1.22
N MET A 120 -15.22 6.48 -1.88
CA MET A 120 -13.99 6.24 -2.63
C MET A 120 -14.30 6.01 -4.10
N GLY A 121 -13.43 6.48 -4.99
CA GLY A 121 -13.58 6.35 -6.42
C GLY A 121 -12.47 5.51 -7.05
N THR A 122 -12.85 4.62 -7.95
CA THR A 122 -11.92 3.88 -8.82
C THR A 122 -12.14 4.32 -10.26
N PRO A 123 -11.13 4.88 -10.97
CA PRO A 123 -11.29 5.25 -12.35
C PRO A 123 -11.61 4.07 -13.26
N VAL A 124 -12.58 4.28 -14.16
CA VAL A 124 -12.95 3.31 -15.21
C VAL A 124 -12.56 3.91 -16.57
N ILE A 125 -11.39 3.52 -17.10
CA ILE A 125 -10.84 4.02 -18.35
C ILE A 125 -11.00 2.94 -19.43
N ASP A 126 -11.68 3.26 -20.54
CA ASP A 126 -11.99 2.31 -21.62
C ASP A 126 -12.71 1.04 -21.11
N GLY A 127 -13.60 1.17 -20.14
CA GLY A 127 -14.30 0.05 -19.51
C GLY A 127 -13.40 -0.82 -18.61
N VAL A 128 -12.20 -0.34 -18.27
CA VAL A 128 -11.21 -1.03 -17.42
C VAL A 128 -11.13 -0.35 -16.06
N PHE A 129 -11.39 -1.10 -15.01
CA PHE A 129 -11.16 -0.68 -13.64
C PHE A 129 -9.67 -0.51 -13.37
N ARG A 130 -9.27 0.69 -12.94
CA ARG A 130 -7.91 1.03 -12.51
C ARG A 130 -7.81 0.92 -11.00
N HIS A 131 -7.91 -0.29 -10.47
CA HIS A 131 -7.94 -0.54 -9.02
C HIS A 131 -6.72 -0.02 -8.25
N GLY A 132 -5.57 0.14 -8.92
CA GLY A 132 -4.38 0.77 -8.35
C GLY A 132 -4.46 2.31 -8.31
N LEU A 133 -5.53 2.94 -8.80
CA LEU A 133 -5.77 4.39 -8.75
C LEU A 133 -7.01 4.73 -7.92
N THR A 134 -7.39 3.85 -6.99
CA THR A 134 -8.54 4.08 -6.10
C THR A 134 -8.15 5.07 -5.01
N HIS A 135 -8.94 6.13 -4.84
CA HIS A 135 -8.66 7.22 -3.90
C HIS A 135 -9.93 7.69 -3.19
N VAL A 136 -9.77 8.48 -2.12
CA VAL A 136 -10.87 9.14 -1.42
C VAL A 136 -11.41 10.27 -2.31
N LEU A 137 -12.72 10.34 -2.49
CA LEU A 137 -13.35 11.36 -3.31
C LEU A 137 -13.48 12.67 -2.56
N ASP A 138 -13.09 13.77 -3.22
CA ASP A 138 -13.41 15.11 -2.77
C ASP A 138 -14.82 15.52 -3.23
N ASN A 139 -15.48 16.39 -2.45
CA ASN A 139 -16.87 16.83 -2.72
C ASN A 139 -17.06 17.48 -4.10
N ASP A 140 -16.01 18.00 -4.70
CA ASP A 140 -16.03 18.72 -5.99
C ASP A 140 -15.56 17.85 -7.17
N GLU A 141 -15.27 16.55 -6.96
CA GLU A 141 -14.75 15.68 -8.01
C GLU A 141 -15.86 15.21 -8.96
N ASN A 142 -15.57 15.26 -10.28
CA ASN A 142 -16.52 14.77 -11.28
C ASN A 142 -16.53 13.24 -11.35
N ASN A 143 -17.55 12.63 -10.75
CA ASN A 143 -17.68 11.18 -10.57
C ASN A 143 -18.14 10.41 -11.83
N SER A 144 -18.32 11.07 -12.98
CA SER A 144 -18.96 10.47 -14.18
C SER A 144 -18.19 9.28 -14.79
N GLN A 145 -16.91 9.11 -14.44
CA GLN A 145 -16.05 8.01 -14.92
C GLN A 145 -15.47 7.17 -13.78
N LEU A 146 -16.03 7.28 -12.58
CA LEU A 146 -15.59 6.56 -11.41
C LEU A 146 -16.61 5.49 -11.02
N ALA A 147 -16.13 4.33 -10.61
CA ALA A 147 -16.94 3.40 -9.81
C ALA A 147 -16.72 3.77 -8.34
N THR A 148 -17.82 4.07 -7.63
CA THR A 148 -17.78 4.54 -6.26
C THR A 148 -18.06 3.44 -5.26
N PHE A 149 -17.47 3.55 -4.07
CA PHE A 149 -17.58 2.61 -2.97
C PHE A 149 -17.68 3.36 -1.65
N GLU A 150 -18.60 2.96 -0.80
CA GLU A 150 -18.64 3.43 0.59
C GLU A 150 -17.58 2.71 1.42
N ALA A 151 -16.90 3.45 2.29
CA ALA A 151 -15.92 2.92 3.22
C ALA A 151 -15.99 3.66 4.56
N GLU A 152 -15.60 2.98 5.64
CA GLU A 152 -15.35 3.61 6.94
C GLU A 152 -13.92 4.13 6.96
N MET A 153 -13.70 5.35 7.45
CA MET A 153 -12.38 5.92 7.74
C MET A 153 -12.13 5.88 9.24
N LYS A 154 -10.91 5.54 9.64
CA LYS A 154 -10.44 5.52 11.03
C LYS A 154 -9.20 6.37 11.21
N ILE A 155 -9.04 6.91 12.42
CA ILE A 155 -7.80 7.58 12.85
C ILE A 155 -6.74 6.49 13.11
N PRO A 156 -5.58 6.52 12.40
CA PRO A 156 -4.60 5.43 12.49
C PRO A 156 -3.95 5.30 13.88
N ASP A 157 -3.65 6.40 14.57
CA ASP A 157 -3.08 6.33 15.93
C ASP A 157 -4.04 5.66 16.93
N GLU A 158 -5.36 5.79 16.74
CA GLU A 158 -6.37 5.07 17.54
C GLU A 158 -6.43 3.59 17.17
N LEU A 159 -6.45 3.29 15.87
CA LEU A 159 -6.51 1.91 15.36
C LEU A 159 -5.32 1.08 15.84
N PHE A 160 -4.13 1.69 15.90
CA PHE A 160 -2.88 1.04 16.29
C PHE A 160 -2.45 1.31 17.74
N ALA A 161 -3.31 1.92 18.58
CA ALA A 161 -2.97 2.28 19.97
C ALA A 161 -2.45 1.10 20.80
N ASN A 162 -2.98 -0.11 20.56
CA ASN A 162 -2.71 -1.31 21.33
C ASN A 162 -1.61 -2.21 20.76
N ILE A 163 -0.95 -1.84 19.65
CA ILE A 163 0.18 -2.64 19.16
C ILE A 163 1.40 -2.42 20.07
N SER A 164 2.14 -3.49 20.29
CA SER A 164 3.34 -3.48 21.15
C SER A 164 4.65 -3.28 20.38
N LYS A 165 4.61 -3.44 19.05
CA LYS A 165 5.77 -3.38 18.17
C LYS A 165 5.34 -2.93 16.79
N LEU A 166 6.21 -2.18 16.09
CA LEU A 166 6.07 -1.85 14.66
C LEU A 166 7.45 -1.60 14.07
N ASP A 167 7.80 -2.34 13.04
CA ASP A 167 9.12 -2.30 12.42
C ASP A 167 9.09 -1.74 10.99
N PHE A 168 7.94 -1.89 10.29
CA PHE A 168 7.84 -1.49 8.90
C PHE A 168 6.44 -0.98 8.55
N ILE A 169 6.39 0.07 7.74
CA ILE A 169 5.16 0.58 7.11
C ILE A 169 5.36 0.64 5.60
N LYS A 170 4.47 0.01 4.82
CA LYS A 170 4.23 0.35 3.42
C LYS A 170 3.00 1.25 3.35
N CYS A 171 3.09 2.33 2.59
CA CYS A 171 1.94 3.19 2.32
C CYS A 171 1.84 3.49 0.83
N ASP A 172 0.64 3.27 0.28
CA ASP A 172 0.31 3.50 -1.12
C ASP A 172 -1.21 3.79 -1.19
N VAL A 173 -1.58 5.05 -1.10
CA VAL A 173 -2.97 5.52 -0.99
C VAL A 173 -3.32 6.62 -2.00
N GLU A 174 -2.57 6.63 -3.12
CA GLU A 174 -2.85 7.41 -4.32
C GLU A 174 -3.09 8.90 -4.05
N GLY A 175 -2.17 9.51 -3.29
CA GLY A 175 -2.13 10.94 -3.02
C GLY A 175 -2.71 11.36 -1.66
N TYR A 176 -3.30 10.42 -0.89
CA TYR A 176 -3.89 10.72 0.42
C TYR A 176 -2.87 10.68 1.59
N GLU A 177 -1.60 10.44 1.30
CA GLU A 177 -0.52 10.29 2.29
C GLU A 177 -0.40 11.50 3.21
N VAL A 178 -0.50 12.70 2.66
CA VAL A 178 -0.38 13.97 3.42
C VAL A 178 -1.55 14.19 4.40
N HIS A 179 -2.71 13.60 4.13
CA HIS A 179 -3.88 13.63 5.02
C HIS A 179 -3.84 12.52 6.08
N LEU A 180 -3.12 11.44 5.82
CA LEU A 180 -3.01 10.28 6.70
C LEU A 180 -1.86 10.42 7.72
N PHE A 181 -0.64 10.76 7.25
CA PHE A 181 0.57 10.72 8.07
C PHE A 181 0.54 11.62 9.31
N PRO A 182 -0.06 12.85 9.29
CA PRO A 182 -0.20 13.66 10.49
C PRO A 182 -0.92 12.95 11.65
N HIS A 183 -1.84 12.02 11.33
CA HIS A 183 -2.64 11.27 12.29
C HIS A 183 -2.05 9.91 12.66
N LEU A 184 -0.87 9.56 12.12
CA LEU A 184 -0.07 8.36 12.44
C LEU A 184 1.21 8.71 13.23
N LEU A 185 1.43 9.98 13.52
CA LEU A 185 2.71 10.46 14.08
C LEU A 185 3.02 9.93 15.47
N ASN A 186 2.03 9.67 16.32
CA ASN A 186 2.29 9.11 17.65
C ASN A 186 2.82 7.68 17.54
N THR A 187 2.25 6.89 16.64
CA THR A 187 2.71 5.52 16.32
C THR A 187 4.12 5.55 15.72
N ILE A 188 4.38 6.45 14.76
CA ILE A 188 5.70 6.61 14.13
C ILE A 188 6.76 7.05 15.17
N LYS A 189 6.46 8.02 16.01
CA LYS A 189 7.38 8.49 17.07
C LYS A 189 7.71 7.39 18.09
N LYS A 190 6.71 6.59 18.45
CA LYS A 190 6.85 5.51 19.43
C LYS A 190 7.74 4.38 18.95
N PHE A 191 7.56 3.94 17.72
CA PHE A 191 8.19 2.71 17.22
C PHE A 191 9.33 2.96 16.24
N LYS A 192 9.37 4.11 15.57
CA LYS A 192 10.36 4.50 14.56
C LYS A 192 10.55 3.43 13.47
N PRO A 193 9.45 2.95 12.84
CA PRO A 193 9.53 1.93 11.80
C PRO A 193 10.29 2.43 10.57
N ILE A 194 10.79 1.49 9.77
CA ILE A 194 11.15 1.80 8.38
C ILE A 194 9.86 2.08 7.61
N ILE A 195 9.83 3.16 6.81
CA ILE A 195 8.67 3.56 6.03
C ILE A 195 9.03 3.48 4.55
N GLN A 196 8.25 2.72 3.78
CA GLN A 196 8.24 2.71 2.31
C GLN A 196 6.94 3.36 1.85
N ILE A 197 7.03 4.39 1.03
CA ILE A 197 5.88 5.21 0.66
C ILE A 197 5.92 5.58 -0.82
N GLU A 198 4.81 5.35 -1.53
CA GLU A 198 4.60 5.87 -2.88
C GLU A 198 3.98 7.27 -2.79
N ILE A 199 4.63 8.26 -3.44
CA ILE A 199 4.13 9.65 -3.45
C ILE A 199 4.26 10.20 -4.86
N SER A 200 3.14 10.34 -5.54
CA SER A 200 3.10 10.77 -6.95
C SER A 200 3.38 12.26 -7.15
N SER A 201 2.95 13.14 -6.22
CA SER A 201 3.04 14.59 -6.38
C SER A 201 4.27 15.21 -5.69
N THR A 202 4.86 16.21 -6.35
CA THR A 202 5.98 16.99 -5.81
C THR A 202 5.65 17.72 -4.49
N PRO A 203 4.50 18.41 -4.35
CA PRO A 203 4.11 19.02 -3.08
C PRO A 203 4.02 18.01 -1.94
N ASN A 204 3.37 16.87 -2.17
CA ASN A 204 3.21 15.83 -1.14
C ASN A 204 4.56 15.25 -0.70
N ARG A 205 5.52 15.05 -1.62
CA ARG A 205 6.87 14.61 -1.27
C ARG A 205 7.55 15.57 -0.31
N ASN A 206 7.47 16.87 -0.56
CA ASN A 206 8.04 17.89 0.30
C ASN A 206 7.35 17.93 1.67
N GLU A 207 6.04 17.79 1.70
CA GLU A 207 5.24 17.79 2.95
C GLU A 207 5.59 16.57 3.82
N ILE A 208 5.61 15.37 3.26
CA ILE A 208 6.01 14.15 3.98
C ILE A 208 7.47 14.23 4.47
N TYR A 209 8.40 14.76 3.65
CA TYR A 209 9.77 14.98 4.09
C TYR A 209 9.83 15.90 5.32
N ASN A 210 9.16 17.05 5.25
CA ASN A 210 9.12 18.02 6.36
C ASN A 210 8.45 17.48 7.62
N LEU A 211 7.54 16.52 7.47
CA LEU A 211 6.87 15.86 8.59
C LEU A 211 7.79 14.83 9.28
N LEU A 212 8.59 14.08 8.52
CA LEU A 212 9.39 12.98 9.04
C LEU A 212 10.83 13.40 9.45
N ALA A 213 11.46 14.34 8.75
CA ALA A 213 12.83 14.76 9.02
C ALA A 213 13.06 15.27 10.46
N PRO A 214 12.15 16.09 11.07
CA PRO A 214 12.29 16.52 12.47
C PRO A 214 12.20 15.36 13.49
N LEU A 215 11.69 14.18 13.09
CA LEU A 215 11.64 12.98 13.91
C LEU A 215 12.92 12.14 13.85
N GLY A 216 13.92 12.61 13.10
CA GLY A 216 15.19 11.93 12.92
C GLY A 216 15.21 10.93 11.76
N TYR A 217 14.24 11.01 10.84
CA TYR A 217 14.23 10.20 9.64
C TYR A 217 15.12 10.80 8.54
N HIS A 218 15.84 9.92 7.87
CA HIS A 218 16.58 10.21 6.65
C HIS A 218 15.87 9.57 5.47
N ALA A 219 15.83 10.26 4.33
CA ALA A 219 15.20 9.80 3.12
C ALA A 219 16.17 9.03 2.23
N PHE A 220 15.65 8.00 1.55
CA PHE A 220 16.39 7.16 0.61
C PHE A 220 15.53 6.84 -0.60
N GLY A 221 16.19 6.60 -1.73
CA GLY A 221 15.61 6.03 -2.94
C GLY A 221 16.23 4.67 -3.26
N LEU A 222 15.49 3.80 -3.94
CA LEU A 222 16.00 2.52 -4.40
C LEU A 222 16.75 2.68 -5.73
N LYS A 223 18.01 2.24 -5.79
CA LYS A 223 18.81 2.23 -7.01
C LYS A 223 19.72 1.01 -7.03
N ASN A 224 19.68 0.22 -8.10
CA ASN A 224 20.52 -0.98 -8.27
C ASN A 224 20.43 -1.95 -7.08
N ASP A 225 19.21 -2.11 -6.53
CA ASP A 225 18.94 -3.02 -5.39
C ASP A 225 19.57 -2.56 -4.06
N ASP A 226 19.91 -1.26 -3.92
CA ASP A 226 20.44 -0.63 -2.71
C ASP A 226 19.74 0.71 -2.42
N LEU A 227 19.66 1.07 -1.14
CA LEU A 227 19.15 2.38 -0.71
C LEU A 227 20.24 3.43 -0.81
N ILE A 228 19.99 4.47 -1.61
CA ILE A 228 20.84 5.66 -1.71
C ILE A 228 20.22 6.80 -0.91
N ALA A 229 21.03 7.48 -0.09
CA ALA A 229 20.57 8.63 0.66
C ALA A 229 20.17 9.78 -0.27
N LEU A 230 19.08 10.44 0.07
CA LEU A 230 18.52 11.56 -0.67
C LEU A 230 18.53 12.82 0.20
N THR A 231 18.93 13.95 -0.39
CA THR A 231 18.69 15.26 0.19
C THR A 231 17.21 15.66 0.03
N GLN A 232 16.76 16.72 0.71
CA GLN A 232 15.41 17.24 0.51
C GLN A 232 15.12 17.58 -0.96
N THR A 233 16.09 18.20 -1.65
CA THR A 233 15.96 18.52 -3.07
C THR A 233 15.81 17.27 -3.94
N ASP A 234 16.56 16.20 -3.62
CA ASP A 234 16.41 14.92 -4.32
C ASP A 234 15.04 14.30 -4.09
N VAL A 235 14.52 14.33 -2.85
CA VAL A 235 13.18 13.83 -2.50
C VAL A 235 12.10 14.55 -3.30
N ILE A 236 12.15 15.89 -3.36
CA ILE A 236 11.18 16.70 -4.10
C ILE A 236 11.14 16.32 -5.58
N ASN A 237 12.30 16.01 -6.18
CA ASN A 237 12.45 15.67 -7.59
C ASN A 237 12.45 14.16 -7.88
N TYR A 238 12.25 13.31 -6.87
CA TYR A 238 12.33 11.86 -7.03
C TYR A 238 11.15 11.31 -7.84
N THR A 239 11.45 10.53 -8.89
CA THR A 239 10.44 9.96 -9.81
C THR A 239 10.69 8.49 -10.15
N LEU A 240 11.65 7.85 -9.47
CA LEU A 240 12.11 6.50 -9.85
C LEU A 240 11.38 5.36 -9.11
N GLY A 241 10.43 5.66 -8.23
CA GLY A 241 9.68 4.66 -7.45
C GLY A 241 9.35 5.16 -6.05
N ASP A 242 9.25 4.23 -5.11
CA ASP A 242 8.93 4.54 -3.72
C ASP A 242 10.08 5.26 -3.01
N LEU A 243 9.73 6.15 -2.09
CA LEU A 243 10.66 6.71 -1.11
C LEU A 243 10.73 5.82 0.13
N TYR A 244 11.91 5.75 0.70
CA TYR A 244 12.14 5.07 1.96
C TYR A 244 12.61 6.07 3.02
N PHE A 245 12.06 5.95 4.23
CA PHE A 245 12.46 6.75 5.37
C PHE A 245 12.86 5.82 6.52
N LYS A 246 14.03 6.08 7.13
CA LYS A 246 14.50 5.34 8.32
C LYS A 246 15.33 6.24 9.22
N THR A 247 15.34 5.95 10.51
CA THR A 247 16.28 6.54 11.48
C THR A 247 17.63 5.81 11.35
N ILE A 248 18.72 6.54 11.58
CA ILE A 248 20.11 6.03 11.58
C ILE A 248 20.55 5.79 13.01
#